data_a75bad39e1de55c8443dc9d9317ccd1a
#
_entry.id   a75bad39e1de55c8443dc9d9317ccd1a
#
_cell.length_a   1.000
_cell.length_b   1.000
_cell.length_c   1.000
_cell.angle_alpha   90.00
_cell.angle_beta   90.00
_cell.angle_gamma   90.00
#
_symmetry.space_group_name_H-M   'P 1'
#
loop_
_entity.id
_entity.type
_entity.pdbx_description
1 polymer ?
#
loop_
_entity_poly.entity_id
_entity_poly.type
_entity_poly.pdbx_seq_one_letter_code
_entity_poly.pdbx_strand_id
1 'polypeptide(L)'
;MSLTEPKQIIEAHERFLSWIFSMDDGPNHPLKISNGGEAQDRIDNMLILPGSLQGDGKKDRSLRIPAGTESIFVLADDIVCTEADGDGDSDQDLMKKADEDISEGKGKVKVSLNDKPQTVDLLKPHSFTLDIQKVIDGTGNNRKGEGTLPNGDPPGQTRAAAACYYAIIPANDLKAGDRINISGRGIDVTYTVK
;
A
#
# COMPACT_ATOMS: atom_id res chain seq x y z
N MET A 1 -2.46 -9.87 23.30
CA MET A 1 -3.61 -9.16 22.73
C MET A 1 -3.22 -8.78 21.32
N SER A 2 -4.04 -9.10 20.32
CA SER A 2 -3.78 -8.60 18.95
C SER A 2 -3.93 -7.08 19.01
N LEU A 3 -2.88 -6.36 18.61
CA LEU A 3 -2.84 -4.90 18.64
C LEU A 3 -3.81 -4.26 17.63
N THR A 4 -4.47 -5.08 16.80
CA THR A 4 -5.27 -4.57 15.67
C THR A 4 -6.35 -5.58 15.31
N GLU A 5 -7.59 -5.10 15.26
CA GLU A 5 -8.73 -5.89 14.82
C GLU A 5 -8.68 -6.06 13.27
N PRO A 6 -9.14 -7.20 12.72
CA PRO A 6 -9.16 -7.42 11.26
C PRO A 6 -9.87 -6.29 10.49
N LYS A 7 -10.92 -5.71 11.05
CA LYS A 7 -11.63 -4.58 10.48
C LYS A 7 -10.74 -3.35 10.31
N GLN A 8 -9.91 -3.03 11.31
CA GLN A 8 -8.98 -1.89 11.24
C GLN A 8 -7.93 -2.08 10.14
N ILE A 9 -7.50 -3.32 9.86
CA ILE A 9 -6.57 -3.59 8.77
C ILE A 9 -7.23 -3.34 7.42
N ILE A 10 -8.48 -3.77 7.23
CA ILE A 10 -9.26 -3.50 6.01
C ILE A 10 -9.40 -1.98 5.82
N GLU A 11 -9.85 -1.26 6.85
CA GLU A 11 -10.01 0.20 6.81
C GLU A 11 -8.70 0.92 6.50
N ALA A 12 -7.57 0.47 7.06
CA ALA A 12 -6.25 1.04 6.77
C ALA A 12 -5.83 0.78 5.32
N HIS A 13 -6.12 -0.39 4.79
CA HIS A 13 -5.82 -0.73 3.40
C HIS A 13 -6.68 0.08 2.42
N GLU A 14 -7.99 0.17 2.64
CA GLU A 14 -8.89 1.00 1.82
C GLU A 14 -8.50 2.49 1.91
N ARG A 15 -8.11 2.97 3.09
CA ARG A 15 -7.60 4.33 3.28
C ARG A 15 -6.34 4.57 2.46
N PHE A 16 -5.39 3.63 2.46
CA PHE A 16 -4.19 3.69 1.65
C PHE A 16 -4.54 3.81 0.15
N LEU A 17 -5.41 2.93 -0.35
CA LEU A 17 -5.80 2.95 -1.76
C LEU A 17 -6.50 4.26 -2.14
N SER A 18 -7.41 4.74 -1.31
CA SER A 18 -8.07 6.04 -1.51
C SER A 18 -7.05 7.19 -1.55
N TRP A 19 -6.04 7.14 -0.69
CA TRP A 19 -4.97 8.14 -0.66
C TRP A 19 -4.15 8.14 -1.95
N ILE A 20 -3.62 6.97 -2.38
CA ILE A 20 -2.78 6.93 -3.58
C ILE A 20 -3.54 7.29 -4.85
N PHE A 21 -4.81 6.87 -4.99
CA PHE A 21 -5.64 7.19 -6.16
C PHE A 21 -6.26 8.59 -6.13
N SER A 22 -6.08 9.37 -5.07
CA SER A 22 -6.47 10.78 -4.99
C SER A 22 -5.33 11.75 -5.37
N MET A 23 -4.10 11.28 -5.46
CA MET A 23 -2.91 12.12 -5.69
C MET A 23 -2.48 12.14 -7.14
N ASP A 24 -1.93 13.29 -7.58
CA ASP A 24 -1.33 13.40 -8.90
C ASP A 24 -0.11 12.48 -9.05
N ASP A 25 0.04 11.88 -10.22
CA ASP A 25 1.18 11.03 -10.56
C ASP A 25 2.46 11.83 -10.80
N GLY A 26 3.05 12.32 -9.74
CA GLY A 26 4.24 13.14 -9.74
C GLY A 26 5.33 12.66 -8.77
N PRO A 27 6.46 13.39 -8.67
CA PRO A 27 7.56 12.99 -7.78
C PRO A 27 7.19 12.97 -6.30
N ASN A 28 6.11 13.67 -5.92
CA ASN A 28 5.59 13.70 -4.55
C ASN A 28 4.54 12.61 -4.29
N HIS A 29 4.25 11.76 -5.28
CA HIS A 29 3.32 10.66 -5.09
C HIS A 29 3.86 9.66 -4.05
N PRO A 30 3.05 9.15 -3.09
CA PRO A 30 3.52 8.32 -1.97
C PRO A 30 4.36 7.12 -2.39
N LEU A 31 4.04 6.49 -3.51
CA LEU A 31 4.79 5.35 -4.04
C LEU A 31 6.13 5.76 -4.69
N LYS A 32 6.30 7.03 -5.07
CA LYS A 32 7.47 7.56 -5.78
C LYS A 32 8.43 8.36 -4.91
N ILE A 33 7.98 8.87 -3.77
CA ILE A 33 8.82 9.64 -2.83
C ILE A 33 10.11 8.88 -2.46
N SER A 34 11.21 9.59 -2.43
CA SER A 34 12.57 9.11 -2.12
C SER A 34 13.39 10.22 -1.42
N ASN A 35 14.69 9.96 -1.19
CA ASN A 35 15.68 10.95 -0.72
C ASN A 35 15.29 11.66 0.60
N GLY A 36 14.79 10.89 1.58
CA GLY A 36 14.43 11.41 2.89
C GLY A 36 13.06 12.08 2.97
N GLY A 37 12.29 12.08 1.90
CA GLY A 37 10.89 12.53 1.91
C GLY A 37 10.01 11.67 2.80
N GLU A 38 8.87 12.22 3.21
CA GLU A 38 7.88 11.52 4.03
C GLU A 38 6.78 10.95 3.14
N ALA A 39 6.58 9.62 3.18
CA ALA A 39 5.48 8.94 2.52
C ALA A 39 4.70 8.17 3.58
N GLN A 40 3.72 8.81 4.17
CA GLN A 40 2.91 8.25 5.25
C GLN A 40 1.52 8.88 5.26
N ASP A 41 0.51 8.11 5.63
CA ASP A 41 -0.84 8.58 5.95
C ASP A 41 -1.25 8.03 7.32
N ARG A 42 -2.41 8.42 7.81
CA ARG A 42 -2.88 8.02 9.12
C ARG A 42 -4.40 7.77 9.11
N ILE A 43 -4.80 6.72 9.81
CA ILE A 43 -6.19 6.49 10.21
C ILE A 43 -6.23 6.26 11.72
N ASP A 44 -6.98 7.08 12.45
CA ASP A 44 -7.07 7.07 13.92
C ASP A 44 -5.69 7.07 14.60
N ASN A 45 -5.36 5.99 15.31
CA ASN A 45 -4.07 5.78 16.01
C ASN A 45 -3.08 4.92 15.22
N MET A 46 -3.39 4.60 13.96
CA MET A 46 -2.54 3.80 13.07
C MET A 46 -1.91 4.65 11.98
N LEU A 47 -0.60 4.54 11.83
CA LEU A 47 0.17 5.16 10.75
C LEU A 47 0.30 4.15 9.59
N ILE A 48 0.14 4.61 8.36
CA ILE A 48 0.23 3.78 7.15
C ILE A 48 1.53 4.11 6.42
N LEU A 49 2.36 3.08 6.18
CA LEU A 49 3.60 3.20 5.42
C LEU A 49 3.53 2.37 4.13
N PRO A 50 3.53 3.01 2.97
CA PRO A 50 3.53 2.30 1.70
C PRO A 50 4.90 1.73 1.33
N GLY A 51 4.91 0.66 0.54
CA GLY A 51 6.04 0.23 -0.25
C GLY A 51 6.39 1.23 -1.36
N SER A 52 6.89 0.71 -2.47
CA SER A 52 7.13 1.47 -3.71
C SER A 52 6.57 0.70 -4.90
N LEU A 53 6.57 1.33 -6.07
CA LEU A 53 6.32 0.61 -7.32
C LEU A 53 7.43 -0.41 -7.57
N GLN A 54 7.07 -1.55 -8.17
CA GLN A 54 8.05 -2.57 -8.57
C GLN A 54 9.06 -1.99 -9.55
N GLY A 55 10.34 -2.29 -9.32
CA GLY A 55 11.42 -1.86 -10.22
C GLY A 55 11.89 -0.41 -10.07
N ASP A 56 11.30 0.35 -9.17
CA ASP A 56 11.65 1.76 -8.92
C ASP A 56 13.04 1.96 -8.24
N GLY A 57 13.71 0.86 -7.91
CA GLY A 57 14.98 0.87 -7.20
C GLY A 57 14.81 1.19 -5.71
N LYS A 58 15.94 1.40 -5.05
CA LYS A 58 15.98 1.69 -3.62
C LYS A 58 15.41 3.06 -3.30
N LYS A 59 14.54 3.11 -2.27
CA LYS A 59 13.96 4.34 -1.72
C LYS A 59 14.40 4.51 -0.26
N ASP A 60 14.94 5.67 0.09
CA ASP A 60 15.22 6.05 1.47
C ASP A 60 14.25 7.16 1.88
N ARG A 61 13.45 6.92 2.91
CA ARG A 61 12.36 7.80 3.38
C ARG A 61 12.52 8.17 4.84
N SER A 62 11.99 9.32 5.23
CA SER A 62 11.83 9.69 6.64
C SER A 62 10.49 9.23 7.15
N LEU A 63 10.47 8.84 8.43
CA LEU A 63 9.27 8.51 9.19
C LEU A 63 9.15 9.45 10.37
N ARG A 64 8.04 10.18 10.43
CA ARG A 64 7.67 10.96 11.61
C ARG A 64 6.49 10.30 12.30
N ILE A 65 6.63 9.98 13.56
CA ILE A 65 5.58 9.34 14.35
C ILE A 65 4.81 10.41 15.13
N PRO A 66 3.57 10.76 14.73
CA PRO A 66 2.75 11.71 15.45
C PRO A 66 2.38 11.20 16.84
N ALA A 67 2.17 12.13 17.80
CA ALA A 67 1.65 11.78 19.12
C ALA A 67 0.31 11.02 19.01
N GLY A 68 0.14 10.01 19.86
CA GLY A 68 -1.05 9.16 19.87
C GLY A 68 -1.08 8.10 18.77
N THR A 69 0.03 7.88 18.06
CA THR A 69 0.18 6.70 17.19
C THR A 69 0.49 5.48 18.04
N GLU A 70 -0.30 4.42 17.92
CA GLU A 70 -0.13 3.18 18.67
C GLU A 70 0.51 2.08 17.81
N SER A 71 0.21 2.08 16.52
CA SER A 71 0.69 1.07 15.59
C SER A 71 1.05 1.66 14.23
N ILE A 72 1.90 0.92 13.52
CA ILE A 72 2.30 1.22 12.15
C ILE A 72 1.89 0.05 11.27
N PHE A 73 1.02 0.31 10.31
CA PHE A 73 0.65 -0.61 9.24
C PHE A 73 1.65 -0.44 8.11
N VAL A 74 2.54 -1.43 7.95
CA VAL A 74 3.57 -1.45 6.91
C VAL A 74 3.06 -2.26 5.74
N LEU A 75 2.74 -1.61 4.64
CA LEU A 75 2.27 -2.26 3.42
C LEU A 75 3.46 -2.78 2.62
N ALA A 76 3.63 -4.11 2.57
CA ALA A 76 4.80 -4.73 1.97
C ALA A 76 4.61 -5.06 0.48
N ASP A 77 3.41 -5.48 0.10
CA ASP A 77 3.01 -5.73 -1.29
C ASP A 77 1.49 -5.58 -1.39
N ASP A 78 1.01 -5.10 -2.52
CA ASP A 78 -0.39 -4.75 -2.70
C ASP A 78 -0.85 -5.07 -4.12
N ILE A 79 -2.05 -5.58 -4.21
CA ILE A 79 -2.77 -5.82 -5.47
C ILE A 79 -4.15 -5.19 -5.35
N VAL A 80 -4.52 -4.41 -6.34
CA VAL A 80 -5.88 -3.90 -6.54
C VAL A 80 -6.37 -4.28 -7.92
N CYS A 81 -7.53 -4.91 -7.97
CA CYS A 81 -8.25 -5.26 -9.20
C CYS A 81 -9.51 -4.43 -9.29
N THR A 82 -9.81 -3.86 -10.44
CA THR A 82 -10.98 -2.99 -10.61
C THR A 82 -11.80 -3.36 -11.84
N GLU A 83 -13.11 -3.13 -11.78
CA GLU A 83 -13.99 -3.25 -12.94
C GLU A 83 -13.56 -2.30 -14.06
N ALA A 84 -13.13 -1.10 -13.70
CA ALA A 84 -12.64 -0.09 -14.64
C ALA A 84 -11.40 -0.55 -15.43
N ASP A 85 -10.58 -1.46 -14.88
CA ASP A 85 -9.42 -2.04 -15.57
C ASP A 85 -9.76 -3.29 -16.38
N GLY A 86 -11.00 -3.77 -16.28
CA GLY A 86 -11.43 -5.00 -16.94
C GLY A 86 -10.99 -6.28 -16.21
N ASP A 87 -10.64 -6.18 -14.92
CA ASP A 87 -10.19 -7.32 -14.12
C ASP A 87 -11.33 -8.29 -13.76
N GLY A 88 -12.60 -7.85 -13.87
CA GLY A 88 -13.79 -8.66 -13.63
C GLY A 88 -15.06 -7.85 -13.62
N ASP A 89 -16.20 -8.54 -13.84
CA ASP A 89 -17.54 -7.93 -13.95
C ASP A 89 -18.35 -8.06 -12.64
N SER A 90 -17.83 -8.74 -11.65
CA SER A 90 -18.46 -8.93 -10.33
C SER A 90 -17.45 -8.87 -9.20
N ASP A 91 -17.91 -8.60 -7.98
CA ASP A 91 -17.05 -8.63 -6.78
C ASP A 91 -16.35 -9.98 -6.63
N GLN A 92 -17.01 -11.07 -6.99
CA GLN A 92 -16.43 -12.41 -6.91
C GLN A 92 -15.28 -12.59 -7.92
N ASP A 93 -15.43 -12.10 -9.14
CA ASP A 93 -14.37 -12.16 -10.16
C ASP A 93 -13.18 -11.32 -9.75
N LEU A 94 -13.43 -10.09 -9.28
CA LEU A 94 -12.39 -9.18 -8.78
C LEU A 94 -11.64 -9.77 -7.58
N MET A 95 -12.34 -10.34 -6.59
CA MET A 95 -11.70 -10.98 -5.45
C MET A 95 -10.88 -12.20 -5.86
N LYS A 96 -11.37 -13.01 -6.82
CA LYS A 96 -10.63 -14.16 -7.34
C LYS A 96 -9.35 -13.72 -8.04
N LYS A 97 -9.43 -12.69 -8.88
CA LYS A 97 -8.26 -12.12 -9.57
C LYS A 97 -7.24 -11.57 -8.58
N ALA A 98 -7.69 -10.83 -7.56
CA ALA A 98 -6.80 -10.31 -6.52
C ALA A 98 -6.13 -11.44 -5.71
N ASP A 99 -6.82 -12.56 -5.43
CA ASP A 99 -6.24 -13.72 -4.75
C ASP A 99 -5.17 -14.44 -5.59
N GLU A 100 -5.43 -14.58 -6.88
CA GLU A 100 -4.46 -15.15 -7.83
C GLU A 100 -3.19 -14.29 -7.89
N ASP A 101 -3.34 -12.99 -8.10
CA ASP A 101 -2.22 -12.07 -8.32
C ASP A 101 -1.39 -11.85 -7.04
N ILE A 102 -2.03 -11.71 -5.85
CA ILE A 102 -1.29 -11.55 -4.59
C ILE A 102 -0.55 -12.85 -4.21
N SER A 103 -1.06 -14.01 -4.60
CA SER A 103 -0.43 -15.30 -4.30
C SER A 103 0.96 -15.43 -4.92
N GLU A 104 1.24 -14.75 -6.00
CA GLU A 104 2.59 -14.69 -6.60
C GLU A 104 3.64 -14.05 -5.66
N GLY A 105 3.19 -13.19 -4.73
CA GLY A 105 4.03 -12.52 -3.72
C GLY A 105 4.40 -13.40 -2.51
N LYS A 106 3.74 -14.55 -2.35
CA LYS A 106 3.89 -15.39 -1.16
C LYS A 106 5.35 -15.74 -0.85
N GLY A 107 5.81 -15.35 0.33
CA GLY A 107 7.17 -15.61 0.81
C GLY A 107 8.28 -14.79 0.11
N LYS A 108 7.92 -13.91 -0.82
CA LYS A 108 8.89 -13.07 -1.56
C LYS A 108 9.07 -11.69 -0.95
N VAL A 109 8.12 -11.22 -0.16
CA VAL A 109 8.19 -9.91 0.51
C VAL A 109 8.62 -10.06 1.96
N LYS A 110 9.37 -9.10 2.46
CA LYS A 110 9.93 -9.08 3.80
C LYS A 110 9.83 -7.70 4.39
N VAL A 111 9.55 -7.65 5.70
CA VAL A 111 9.64 -6.45 6.51
C VAL A 111 10.64 -6.69 7.63
N SER A 112 11.51 -5.73 7.91
CA SER A 112 12.41 -5.81 9.07
C SER A 112 12.42 -4.49 9.82
N LEU A 113 12.66 -4.59 11.13
CA LEU A 113 12.92 -3.46 12.04
C LEU A 113 14.34 -3.60 12.57
N ASN A 114 15.23 -2.65 12.25
CA ASN A 114 16.65 -2.70 12.63
C ASN A 114 17.29 -4.05 12.26
N ASP A 115 17.07 -4.49 11.02
CA ASP A 115 17.52 -5.76 10.44
C ASP A 115 16.91 -7.03 11.09
N LYS A 116 16.00 -6.89 12.05
CA LYS A 116 15.27 -8.01 12.64
C LYS A 116 13.98 -8.28 11.87
N PRO A 117 13.79 -9.49 11.33
CA PRO A 117 12.58 -9.83 10.58
C PRO A 117 11.32 -9.61 11.42
N GLN A 118 10.29 -9.07 10.78
CA GLN A 118 8.94 -8.94 11.31
C GLN A 118 8.03 -9.98 10.67
N THR A 119 6.97 -10.35 11.38
CA THR A 119 5.91 -11.19 10.79
C THR A 119 5.22 -10.41 9.68
N VAL A 120 5.07 -11.04 8.54
CA VAL A 120 4.31 -10.53 7.40
C VAL A 120 3.07 -11.39 7.23
N ASP A 121 1.92 -10.77 7.39
CA ASP A 121 0.60 -11.40 7.27
C ASP A 121 -0.03 -11.09 5.90
N LEU A 122 -0.98 -11.92 5.50
CA LEU A 122 -1.80 -11.73 4.30
C LEU A 122 -3.19 -11.21 4.69
N LEU A 123 -3.54 -10.02 4.26
CA LEU A 123 -4.93 -9.59 4.16
C LEU A 123 -5.52 -10.22 2.91
N LYS A 124 -6.49 -11.11 3.11
CA LYS A 124 -7.20 -11.78 2.00
C LYS A 124 -8.01 -10.76 1.19
N PRO A 125 -8.31 -11.08 -0.08
CA PRO A 125 -9.13 -10.23 -0.92
C PRO A 125 -10.44 -9.81 -0.24
N HIS A 126 -10.73 -8.53 -0.33
CA HIS A 126 -11.98 -7.93 0.10
C HIS A 126 -12.47 -6.95 -0.97
N SER A 127 -13.79 -6.85 -1.14
CA SER A 127 -14.42 -5.97 -2.12
C SER A 127 -14.84 -4.65 -1.48
N PHE A 128 -14.73 -3.58 -2.24
CA PHE A 128 -15.12 -2.23 -1.83
C PHE A 128 -15.39 -1.36 -3.07
N THR A 129 -15.82 -0.13 -2.85
CA THR A 129 -15.91 0.89 -3.90
C THR A 129 -14.69 1.79 -3.83
N LEU A 130 -13.95 1.89 -4.91
CA LEU A 130 -12.78 2.77 -5.04
C LEU A 130 -13.16 4.00 -5.87
N ASP A 131 -12.81 5.18 -5.37
CA ASP A 131 -12.91 6.43 -6.13
C ASP A 131 -11.55 6.75 -6.76
N ILE A 132 -11.41 6.44 -8.04
CA ILE A 132 -10.18 6.72 -8.79
C ILE A 132 -10.26 8.16 -9.30
N GLN A 133 -9.65 9.08 -8.58
CA GLN A 133 -9.59 10.49 -8.97
C GLN A 133 -8.42 10.78 -9.91
N LYS A 134 -7.33 10.02 -9.77
CA LYS A 134 -6.11 10.19 -10.55
C LYS A 134 -5.59 8.86 -11.06
N VAL A 135 -5.18 8.85 -12.31
CA VAL A 135 -4.52 7.70 -12.93
C VAL A 135 -3.03 7.72 -12.60
N ILE A 136 -2.49 6.60 -12.13
CA ILE A 136 -1.09 6.47 -11.73
C ILE A 136 -0.38 5.60 -12.77
N ASP A 137 0.65 6.16 -13.43
CA ASP A 137 1.49 5.40 -14.33
C ASP A 137 2.39 4.42 -13.56
N GLY A 138 2.51 3.19 -14.05
CA GLY A 138 3.35 2.16 -13.46
C GLY A 138 2.70 1.30 -12.37
N THR A 139 1.41 1.42 -12.11
CA THR A 139 0.68 0.54 -11.17
C THR A 139 0.34 -0.84 -11.77
N GLY A 140 0.88 -1.18 -12.93
CA GLY A 140 0.60 -2.46 -13.61
C GLY A 140 -0.64 -2.45 -14.49
N ASN A 141 -1.47 -1.44 -14.40
CA ASN A 141 -2.76 -1.35 -15.07
C ASN A 141 -2.72 -0.58 -16.39
N ASN A 142 -1.58 -0.46 -17.06
CA ASN A 142 -1.38 0.26 -18.34
C ASN A 142 -1.99 1.67 -18.41
N ARG A 143 -2.18 2.31 -17.27
CA ARG A 143 -2.77 3.65 -17.18
C ARG A 143 -1.73 4.68 -17.53
N LYS A 144 -1.86 5.28 -18.68
CA LYS A 144 -1.11 6.50 -19.03
C LYS A 144 -1.87 7.69 -18.51
N GLY A 145 -1.21 8.62 -17.84
CA GLY A 145 -1.77 9.76 -17.11
C GLY A 145 -2.58 10.79 -17.89
N GLU A 146 -3.41 10.35 -18.84
CA GLU A 146 -4.27 11.23 -19.65
C GLU A 146 -5.69 11.41 -19.11
N GLY A 147 -5.94 10.97 -17.86
CA GLY A 147 -7.23 11.23 -17.19
C GLY A 147 -8.38 10.34 -17.67
N THR A 148 -8.09 9.22 -18.34
CA THR A 148 -9.09 8.19 -18.68
C THR A 148 -8.66 6.83 -18.15
N LEU A 149 -9.63 6.04 -17.73
CA LEU A 149 -9.42 4.64 -17.35
C LEU A 149 -9.18 3.78 -18.61
N PRO A 150 -8.62 2.55 -18.50
CA PRO A 150 -8.35 1.67 -19.64
C PRO A 150 -9.58 1.39 -20.52
N ASN A 151 -10.77 1.38 -19.94
CA ASN A 151 -12.05 1.26 -20.68
C ASN A 151 -12.47 2.54 -21.41
N GLY A 152 -11.72 3.64 -21.28
CA GLY A 152 -12.02 4.94 -21.88
C GLY A 152 -12.91 5.86 -21.03
N ASP A 153 -13.36 5.41 -19.86
CA ASP A 153 -14.18 6.21 -18.96
C ASP A 153 -13.33 7.25 -18.20
N PRO A 154 -13.92 8.38 -17.80
CA PRO A 154 -13.26 9.33 -16.91
C PRO A 154 -13.03 8.71 -15.53
N PRO A 155 -12.03 9.21 -14.76
CA PRO A 155 -11.87 8.84 -13.36
C PRO A 155 -13.17 8.95 -12.58
N GLY A 156 -13.42 8.02 -11.66
CA GLY A 156 -14.65 7.99 -10.87
C GLY A 156 -14.74 6.75 -10.00
N GLN A 157 -15.93 6.51 -9.48
CA GLN A 157 -16.18 5.34 -8.63
C GLN A 157 -16.23 4.05 -9.47
N THR A 158 -15.52 3.04 -8.99
CA THR A 158 -15.51 1.71 -9.57
C THR A 158 -15.59 0.64 -8.49
N ARG A 159 -16.12 -0.53 -8.82
CA ARG A 159 -15.99 -1.71 -7.97
C ARG A 159 -14.53 -2.14 -7.97
N ALA A 160 -14.04 -2.52 -6.79
CA ALA A 160 -12.68 -2.96 -6.60
C ALA A 160 -12.61 -4.14 -5.64
N ALA A 161 -11.57 -4.95 -5.79
CA ALA A 161 -11.13 -5.88 -4.76
C ALA A 161 -9.62 -5.74 -4.57
N ALA A 162 -9.18 -5.80 -3.33
CA ALA A 162 -7.77 -5.66 -3.01
C ALA A 162 -7.31 -6.68 -1.99
N ALA A 163 -6.02 -7.03 -2.05
CA ALA A 163 -5.33 -7.90 -1.12
C ALA A 163 -3.91 -7.38 -0.90
N CYS A 164 -3.36 -7.56 0.29
CA CYS A 164 -1.99 -7.12 0.55
C CYS A 164 -1.22 -8.03 1.51
N TYR A 165 0.11 -8.00 1.40
CA TYR A 165 1.01 -8.43 2.46
C TYR A 165 1.37 -7.24 3.33
N TYR A 166 1.28 -7.40 4.65
CA TYR A 166 1.52 -6.32 5.60
C TYR A 166 2.22 -6.80 6.87
N ALA A 167 2.81 -5.87 7.61
CA ALA A 167 3.28 -6.09 8.97
C ALA A 167 2.72 -5.00 9.89
N ILE A 168 2.48 -5.34 11.15
CA ILE A 168 2.12 -4.38 12.20
C ILE A 168 3.29 -4.21 13.15
N ILE A 169 3.76 -2.97 13.31
CA ILE A 169 4.84 -2.61 14.23
C ILE A 169 4.25 -1.71 15.33
N PRO A 170 4.44 -2.05 16.61
CA PRO A 170 4.08 -1.16 17.72
C PRO A 170 4.86 0.15 17.64
N ALA A 171 4.16 1.29 17.61
CA ALA A 171 4.80 2.60 17.45
C ALA A 171 5.56 3.04 18.73
N ASN A 172 5.08 2.60 19.90
CA ASN A 172 5.66 2.96 21.20
C ASN A 172 7.08 2.41 21.43
N ASP A 173 7.48 1.40 20.67
CA ASP A 173 8.79 0.76 20.79
C ASP A 173 9.86 1.43 19.90
N LEU A 174 9.43 2.36 19.02
CA LEU A 174 10.31 3.00 18.05
C LEU A 174 11.00 4.26 18.62
N LYS A 175 12.24 4.45 18.20
CA LYS A 175 13.10 5.58 18.60
C LYS A 175 13.68 6.24 17.36
N ALA A 176 14.09 7.51 17.51
CA ALA A 176 14.83 8.19 16.46
C ALA A 176 16.07 7.38 16.03
N GLY A 177 16.23 7.21 14.73
CA GLY A 177 17.26 6.38 14.11
C GLY A 177 16.85 4.95 13.82
N ASP A 178 15.74 4.44 14.35
CA ASP A 178 15.22 3.12 13.99
C ASP A 178 14.85 3.06 12.50
N ARG A 179 15.03 1.88 11.91
CA ARG A 179 14.86 1.67 10.47
C ARG A 179 13.87 0.54 10.22
N ILE A 180 12.83 0.86 9.44
CA ILE A 180 11.88 -0.13 8.90
C ILE A 180 12.26 -0.34 7.44
N ASN A 181 12.60 -1.57 7.05
CA ASN A 181 12.89 -1.93 5.66
C ASN A 181 11.79 -2.84 5.11
N ILE A 182 11.35 -2.53 3.90
CA ILE A 182 10.42 -3.32 3.09
C ILE A 182 11.19 -3.78 1.86
N SER A 183 11.26 -5.09 1.60
CA SER A 183 12.01 -5.62 0.47
C SER A 183 11.37 -6.85 -0.16
N GLY A 184 11.68 -7.09 -1.44
CA GLY A 184 11.20 -8.22 -2.22
C GLY A 184 10.34 -7.80 -3.41
N ARG A 185 10.17 -8.67 -4.38
CA ARG A 185 9.45 -8.42 -5.65
C ARG A 185 9.83 -7.11 -6.37
N GLY A 186 11.11 -6.71 -6.29
CA GLY A 186 11.56 -5.45 -6.90
C GLY A 186 11.28 -4.19 -6.05
N ILE A 187 10.80 -4.37 -4.83
CA ILE A 187 10.62 -3.31 -3.84
C ILE A 187 11.84 -3.27 -2.91
N ASP A 188 12.38 -2.09 -2.64
CA ASP A 188 13.40 -1.84 -1.62
C ASP A 188 13.20 -0.44 -1.04
N VAL A 189 12.53 -0.37 0.11
CA VAL A 189 12.21 0.88 0.79
C VAL A 189 12.71 0.83 2.22
N THR A 190 13.43 1.86 2.64
CA THR A 190 13.85 2.04 4.03
C THR A 190 13.23 3.32 4.60
N TYR A 191 12.52 3.20 5.69
CA TYR A 191 12.04 4.32 6.52
C TYR A 191 12.97 4.50 7.71
N THR A 192 13.42 5.73 7.95
CA THR A 192 14.22 6.09 9.14
C THR A 192 13.39 7.01 10.04
N VAL A 193 13.20 6.60 11.30
CA VAL A 193 12.46 7.36 12.30
C VAL A 193 13.24 8.65 12.65
N LYS A 194 12.54 9.79 12.66
CA LYS A 194 13.07 11.13 13.00
C LYS A 194 12.77 11.53 14.43
#